data_b7cfd234dc422bc7dd64a7d296931374
#
_entry.id   b7cfd234dc422bc7dd64a7d296931374
#
_cell.length_a   1.000
_cell.length_b   1.000
_cell.length_c   1.000
_cell.angle_alpha   90.00
_cell.angle_beta   90.00
_cell.angle_gamma   90.00
#
_symmetry.space_group_name_H-M   'P 1'
#
loop_
_entity.id
_entity.type
_entity.pdbx_description
1 polymer ?
#
loop_
_entity_poly.entity_id
_entity_poly.type
_entity_poly.pdbx_seq_one_letter_code
_entity_poly.pdbx_strand_id
1 'polypeptide(L)'
;MSASLVGSEMCIRDRGTDDYIPMKKPRDLYIITTAHKRDTCEWQGDLAPFLLSPNPDANYYKNKVVIDSWNNITKYVDVKNAFFIFDEQRVVGYGAWTKAFLKIVKSNNWILLSATPGDTWQDYIPVFIANGFYRNKTDFVDQHVIYDWRAKYPKIDGYRNTGRLIRLRDKILVNMDFKRQTVSHHEDVRVSYDISKYKDIMRSRWNPWEDRPIETAAELCMALRRVTNSDESRAVAVLELLEDHPKAIIFYSYDYELDILRSLGYPEGTEIAEWNGHKHQEIPTGDKWVYLVQYTAGCEGWNCITTDTIIFYSQQYSYKVATQAAGRIDRLTTPYRDLNYYHLKSFSGIDLAISKALSKKKNFNEGKFVGWATKPLEVNHNAEPEKHRRAA
;
A
#
# COMPACT_ATOMS: atom_id res chain seq x y z
N MET A 1 -3.36 -1.55 -12.26
CA MET A 1 -4.35 -2.52 -12.69
C MET A 1 -5.54 -1.74 -13.18
N SER A 2 -5.71 -1.57 -14.49
CA SER A 2 -7.02 -1.27 -15.01
C SER A 2 -7.88 -2.47 -14.64
N ALA A 3 -8.80 -2.30 -13.70
CA ALA A 3 -9.87 -3.24 -13.57
C ALA A 3 -10.59 -3.20 -14.92
N SER A 4 -10.46 -4.25 -15.71
CA SER A 4 -11.33 -4.43 -16.86
C SER A 4 -12.74 -4.48 -16.29
N LEU A 5 -13.41 -3.36 -16.39
CA LEU A 5 -14.80 -3.26 -16.06
C LEU A 5 -15.56 -4.03 -17.06
N VAL A 6 -15.93 -5.07 -16.54
CA VAL A 6 -16.85 -5.88 -17.16
C VAL A 6 -18.21 -5.33 -16.83
N GLY A 7 -18.91 -4.83 -17.82
CA GLY A 7 -20.35 -4.74 -17.74
C GLY A 7 -20.85 -6.07 -17.20
N SER A 8 -21.95 -6.06 -16.48
CA SER A 8 -22.52 -7.23 -15.79
C SER A 8 -22.55 -8.53 -16.62
N GLU A 9 -22.42 -8.41 -17.92
CA GLU A 9 -22.38 -9.49 -18.90
C GLU A 9 -21.00 -10.14 -19.04
N MET A 10 -19.90 -9.45 -18.79
CA MET A 10 -18.54 -9.95 -18.98
C MET A 10 -17.95 -10.65 -17.74
N CYS A 11 -18.43 -10.35 -16.52
CA CYS A 11 -18.02 -11.07 -15.32
C CYS A 11 -18.29 -12.58 -15.36
N ILE A 12 -19.24 -13.01 -16.19
CA ILE A 12 -19.62 -14.41 -16.35
C ILE A 12 -18.75 -15.09 -17.41
N ARG A 13 -18.31 -14.35 -18.43
CA ARG A 13 -17.53 -14.89 -19.56
C ARG A 13 -16.10 -15.30 -19.19
N ASP A 14 -15.51 -14.64 -18.21
CA ASP A 14 -14.12 -14.93 -17.78
C ASP A 14 -13.95 -16.20 -16.94
N ARG A 15 -15.05 -16.84 -16.53
CA ARG A 15 -15.00 -18.09 -15.76
C ARG A 15 -14.98 -19.36 -16.60
N GLY A 16 -14.88 -19.25 -17.92
CA GLY A 16 -14.83 -20.43 -18.79
C GLY A 16 -16.10 -21.27 -18.78
N THR A 17 -17.22 -20.72 -18.34
CA THR A 17 -18.53 -21.34 -18.47
C THR A 17 -19.24 -20.75 -19.68
N ASP A 18 -19.68 -21.60 -20.60
CA ASP A 18 -20.45 -21.20 -21.78
C ASP A 18 -21.86 -20.66 -21.45
N ASP A 19 -22.18 -20.55 -20.16
CA ASP A 19 -23.49 -20.09 -19.70
C ASP A 19 -23.52 -18.58 -19.55
N TYR A 20 -23.67 -17.86 -20.64
CA TYR A 20 -24.04 -16.47 -20.67
C TYR A 20 -25.51 -16.30 -20.27
N ILE A 21 -25.74 -15.74 -19.06
CA ILE A 21 -27.08 -15.32 -18.63
C ILE A 21 -27.21 -13.82 -18.82
N PRO A 22 -27.82 -13.35 -19.90
CA PRO A 22 -28.02 -11.92 -20.13
C PRO A 22 -28.88 -11.34 -19.00
N MET A 23 -28.49 -10.18 -18.44
CA MET A 23 -29.35 -9.46 -17.53
C MET A 23 -30.65 -9.07 -18.25
N LYS A 24 -31.78 -9.58 -17.78
CA LYS A 24 -33.09 -9.28 -18.37
C LYS A 24 -33.49 -7.80 -18.28
N LYS A 25 -32.88 -7.05 -17.33
CA LYS A 25 -33.00 -5.60 -17.23
C LYS A 25 -31.66 -5.03 -16.74
N PRO A 26 -31.09 -4.07 -17.43
CA PRO A 26 -29.91 -3.36 -16.97
C PRO A 26 -30.26 -2.60 -15.68
N ARG A 27 -29.34 -2.61 -14.73
CA ARG A 27 -29.47 -1.90 -13.47
C ARG A 27 -28.73 -0.58 -13.54
N ASP A 28 -29.11 0.36 -12.69
CA ASP A 28 -28.30 1.53 -12.46
C ASP A 28 -26.94 1.11 -11.87
N LEU A 29 -25.89 1.72 -12.35
CA LEU A 29 -24.50 1.46 -11.96
C LEU A 29 -24.00 2.58 -11.07
N TYR A 30 -23.47 2.23 -9.91
CA TYR A 30 -22.83 3.16 -8.99
C TYR A 30 -21.39 2.75 -8.76
N ILE A 31 -20.46 3.64 -9.05
CA ILE A 31 -19.03 3.44 -8.87
C ILE A 31 -18.56 4.36 -7.75
N ILE A 32 -18.16 3.77 -6.63
CA ILE A 32 -17.62 4.49 -5.48
C ILE A 32 -16.10 4.30 -5.47
N THR A 33 -15.39 5.39 -5.72
CA THR A 33 -13.94 5.38 -5.92
C THR A 33 -13.23 6.43 -5.05
N THR A 34 -11.97 6.74 -5.30
CA THR A 34 -11.27 7.85 -4.65
C THR A 34 -11.72 9.19 -5.22
N ALA A 35 -11.62 10.27 -4.43
CA ALA A 35 -11.96 11.61 -4.92
C ALA A 35 -11.12 11.98 -6.14
N HIS A 36 -9.82 11.63 -6.14
CA HIS A 36 -8.94 11.90 -7.27
C HIS A 36 -9.39 11.22 -8.57
N LYS A 37 -9.63 9.89 -8.56
CA LYS A 37 -10.10 9.17 -9.76
C LYS A 37 -11.46 9.68 -10.28
N ARG A 38 -12.35 10.15 -9.38
CA ARG A 38 -13.58 10.80 -9.78
C ARG A 38 -13.30 12.12 -10.50
N ASP A 39 -12.42 12.96 -9.94
CA ASP A 39 -12.17 14.32 -10.43
C ASP A 39 -11.31 14.31 -11.70
N THR A 40 -10.43 13.32 -11.87
CA THR A 40 -9.64 13.11 -13.11
C THR A 40 -10.38 12.34 -14.19
N CYS A 41 -11.64 11.96 -13.95
CA CYS A 41 -12.47 11.25 -14.93
C CYS A 41 -11.88 9.90 -15.44
N GLU A 42 -11.03 9.23 -14.66
CA GLU A 42 -10.42 7.95 -15.07
C GLU A 42 -11.48 6.88 -15.39
N TRP A 43 -12.53 6.81 -14.56
CA TRP A 43 -13.60 5.85 -14.76
C TRP A 43 -14.42 6.06 -16.04
N GLN A 44 -14.53 7.29 -16.53
CA GLN A 44 -15.19 7.58 -17.81
C GLN A 44 -14.43 6.93 -18.97
N GLY A 45 -13.09 6.95 -18.92
CA GLY A 45 -12.25 6.24 -19.87
C GLY A 45 -12.45 4.72 -19.83
N ASP A 46 -12.51 4.15 -18.62
CA ASP A 46 -12.72 2.72 -18.40
C ASP A 46 -14.13 2.24 -18.82
N LEU A 47 -15.13 3.11 -18.75
CA LEU A 47 -16.52 2.83 -19.15
C LEU A 47 -16.76 2.92 -20.65
N ALA A 48 -16.00 3.75 -21.36
CA ALA A 48 -16.21 4.04 -22.79
C ALA A 48 -16.22 2.77 -23.68
N PRO A 49 -15.32 1.78 -23.51
CA PRO A 49 -15.36 0.54 -24.28
C PRO A 49 -16.63 -0.28 -24.10
N PHE A 50 -17.37 -0.07 -23.01
CA PHE A 50 -18.63 -0.74 -22.70
C PHE A 50 -19.86 0.09 -23.12
N LEU A 51 -19.66 1.19 -23.79
CA LEU A 51 -20.72 2.12 -24.20
C LEU A 51 -21.55 2.62 -23.00
N LEU A 52 -20.90 2.78 -21.85
CA LEU A 52 -21.50 3.33 -20.64
C LEU A 52 -20.99 4.74 -20.38
N SER A 53 -21.90 5.64 -19.99
CA SER A 53 -21.63 7.04 -19.74
C SER A 53 -22.39 7.55 -18.50
N PRO A 54 -21.84 8.51 -17.73
CA PRO A 54 -22.59 9.25 -16.72
C PRO A 54 -23.80 10.00 -17.28
N ASN A 55 -23.81 10.30 -18.59
CA ASN A 55 -24.99 10.82 -19.27
C ASN A 55 -25.94 9.66 -19.62
N PRO A 56 -27.11 9.53 -18.96
CA PRO A 56 -28.02 8.42 -19.20
C PRO A 56 -28.54 8.34 -20.65
N ASP A 57 -28.60 9.47 -21.35
CA ASP A 57 -29.06 9.53 -22.73
C ASP A 57 -28.09 8.89 -23.72
N ALA A 58 -26.82 8.81 -23.35
CA ALA A 58 -25.81 8.10 -24.13
C ALA A 58 -25.83 6.59 -23.91
N ASN A 59 -26.49 6.09 -22.88
CA ASN A 59 -26.56 4.66 -22.55
C ASN A 59 -27.70 3.98 -23.34
N TYR A 60 -27.41 2.86 -23.97
CA TYR A 60 -28.39 2.12 -24.78
C TYR A 60 -29.69 1.82 -24.03
N TYR A 61 -29.57 1.42 -22.76
CA TYR A 61 -30.72 1.09 -21.93
C TYR A 61 -31.24 2.24 -21.06
N LYS A 62 -30.71 3.45 -21.22
CA LYS A 62 -31.05 4.64 -20.41
C LYS A 62 -30.83 4.44 -18.89
N ASN A 63 -30.00 3.47 -18.52
CA ASN A 63 -29.64 3.23 -17.14
C ASN A 63 -28.72 4.36 -16.62
N LYS A 64 -28.86 4.66 -15.34
CA LYS A 64 -28.05 5.68 -14.68
C LYS A 64 -26.68 5.11 -14.36
N VAL A 65 -25.63 5.90 -14.64
CA VAL A 65 -24.26 5.62 -14.22
C VAL A 65 -23.79 6.77 -13.32
N VAL A 66 -23.42 6.46 -12.10
CA VAL A 66 -22.95 7.43 -11.10
C VAL A 66 -21.54 7.09 -10.71
N ILE A 67 -20.64 8.07 -10.78
CA ILE A 67 -19.26 7.95 -10.30
C ILE A 67 -19.10 8.97 -9.17
N ASP A 68 -18.80 8.49 -7.96
CA ASP A 68 -18.61 9.37 -6.81
C ASP A 68 -17.52 8.84 -5.87
N SER A 69 -17.13 9.68 -4.92
CA SER A 69 -16.07 9.33 -3.98
C SER A 69 -16.60 8.64 -2.72
N TRP A 70 -15.73 7.88 -2.06
CA TRP A 70 -15.99 7.28 -0.75
C TRP A 70 -16.49 8.30 0.29
N ASN A 71 -16.08 9.56 0.20
CA ASN A 71 -16.52 10.63 1.09
C ASN A 71 -18.04 10.84 1.02
N ASN A 72 -18.63 10.52 -0.11
CA ASN A 72 -20.05 10.73 -0.41
C ASN A 72 -20.89 9.45 -0.30
N ILE A 73 -20.32 8.31 0.09
CA ILE A 73 -20.99 6.99 0.11
C ILE A 73 -22.32 7.02 0.87
N THR A 74 -22.44 7.85 1.90
CA THR A 74 -23.67 7.96 2.73
C THR A 74 -24.88 8.46 1.94
N LYS A 75 -24.69 9.15 0.81
CA LYS A 75 -25.78 9.60 -0.07
C LYS A 75 -26.55 8.43 -0.72
N TYR A 76 -25.95 7.27 -0.78
CA TYR A 76 -26.43 6.11 -1.54
C TYR A 76 -27.01 4.99 -0.69
N VAL A 77 -27.16 5.20 0.62
CA VAL A 77 -27.61 4.15 1.56
C VAL A 77 -29.03 3.67 1.34
N ASP A 78 -29.86 4.47 0.66
CA ASP A 78 -31.26 4.15 0.36
C ASP A 78 -31.47 3.65 -1.08
N VAL A 79 -30.41 3.57 -1.89
CA VAL A 79 -30.45 3.00 -3.24
C VAL A 79 -30.74 1.52 -3.16
N LYS A 80 -31.63 1.03 -4.04
CA LYS A 80 -32.04 -0.38 -4.12
C LYS A 80 -32.03 -0.88 -5.55
N ASN A 81 -31.79 -2.18 -5.72
CA ASN A 81 -31.81 -2.87 -7.01
C ASN A 81 -30.82 -2.32 -8.04
N ALA A 82 -29.74 -1.70 -7.58
CA ALA A 82 -28.62 -1.23 -8.39
C ALA A 82 -27.43 -2.20 -8.35
N PHE A 83 -26.43 -1.91 -9.15
CA PHE A 83 -25.12 -2.56 -9.10
C PHE A 83 -24.08 -1.58 -8.61
N PHE A 84 -23.30 -1.96 -7.60
CA PHE A 84 -22.26 -1.14 -7.03
C PHE A 84 -20.86 -1.71 -7.33
N ILE A 85 -19.96 -0.85 -7.78
CA ILE A 85 -18.52 -1.11 -7.83
C ILE A 85 -17.86 -0.25 -6.76
N PHE A 86 -17.25 -0.90 -5.79
CA PHE A 86 -16.46 -0.24 -4.75
C PHE A 86 -14.98 -0.37 -5.11
N ASP A 87 -14.42 0.68 -5.65
CA ASP A 87 -13.04 0.73 -6.11
C ASP A 87 -12.11 1.25 -4.99
N GLU A 88 -10.89 0.68 -4.92
CA GLU A 88 -9.90 0.98 -3.87
C GLU A 88 -10.48 0.80 -2.47
N GLN A 89 -10.60 -0.46 -2.03
CA GLN A 89 -11.21 -0.80 -0.73
C GLN A 89 -10.85 0.13 0.42
N ARG A 90 -11.85 0.79 0.99
CA ARG A 90 -11.74 1.70 2.15
C ARG A 90 -12.54 1.22 3.36
N VAL A 91 -13.20 0.07 3.26
CA VAL A 91 -14.03 -0.50 4.33
C VAL A 91 -13.19 -1.34 5.30
N VAL A 92 -12.21 -0.70 5.90
CA VAL A 92 -11.41 -1.23 7.00
C VAL A 92 -11.86 -0.58 8.31
N GLY A 93 -11.99 -1.36 9.36
CA GLY A 93 -12.54 -0.83 10.62
C GLY A 93 -14.07 -0.73 10.63
N TYR A 94 -14.64 0.18 11.44
CA TYR A 94 -16.09 0.30 11.66
C TYR A 94 -16.59 1.76 11.66
N GLY A 95 -16.00 2.59 10.80
CA GLY A 95 -16.34 3.99 10.60
C GLY A 95 -17.64 4.21 9.80
N ALA A 96 -17.92 5.47 9.47
CA ALA A 96 -19.10 5.87 8.72
C ALA A 96 -19.18 5.19 7.34
N TRP A 97 -18.08 5.06 6.64
CA TRP A 97 -18.03 4.41 5.33
C TRP A 97 -18.41 2.93 5.40
N THR A 98 -17.89 2.20 6.37
CA THR A 98 -18.24 0.78 6.57
C THR A 98 -19.73 0.62 6.92
N LYS A 99 -20.28 1.50 7.73
CA LYS A 99 -21.72 1.47 8.07
C LYS A 99 -22.58 1.73 6.84
N ALA A 100 -22.21 2.70 6.00
CA ALA A 100 -22.89 2.98 4.74
C ALA A 100 -22.78 1.80 3.76
N PHE A 101 -21.58 1.27 3.55
CA PHE A 101 -21.33 0.09 2.73
C PHE A 101 -22.23 -1.08 3.15
N LEU A 102 -22.26 -1.43 4.44
CA LEU A 102 -23.09 -2.52 4.95
C LEU A 102 -24.60 -2.31 4.79
N LYS A 103 -25.07 -1.06 4.70
CA LYS A 103 -26.46 -0.75 4.37
C LYS A 103 -26.73 -0.96 2.88
N ILE A 104 -25.86 -0.42 2.02
CA ILE A 104 -25.97 -0.49 0.55
C ILE A 104 -26.01 -1.94 0.06
N VAL A 105 -25.08 -2.77 0.52
CA VAL A 105 -24.93 -4.15 0.03
C VAL A 105 -26.10 -5.06 0.38
N LYS A 106 -26.95 -4.70 1.32
CA LYS A 106 -28.14 -5.49 1.68
C LYS A 106 -29.21 -5.54 0.59
N SER A 107 -29.29 -4.50 -0.22
CA SER A 107 -30.37 -4.32 -1.22
C SER A 107 -29.85 -4.19 -2.65
N ASN A 108 -28.54 -4.34 -2.85
CA ASN A 108 -27.90 -4.14 -4.13
C ASN A 108 -26.91 -5.28 -4.44
N ASN A 109 -26.65 -5.50 -5.72
CA ASN A 109 -25.51 -6.33 -6.11
C ASN A 109 -24.24 -5.48 -6.05
N TRP A 110 -23.11 -6.12 -5.77
CA TRP A 110 -21.89 -5.37 -5.62
C TRP A 110 -20.64 -6.21 -5.88
N ILE A 111 -19.59 -5.54 -6.29
CA ILE A 111 -18.21 -6.02 -6.29
C ILE A 111 -17.33 -5.02 -5.57
N LEU A 112 -16.22 -5.51 -5.04
CA LEU A 112 -15.23 -4.68 -4.36
C LEU A 112 -13.87 -4.96 -5.01
N LEU A 113 -13.24 -3.91 -5.53
CA LEU A 113 -11.96 -3.96 -6.20
C LEU A 113 -10.87 -3.49 -5.25
N SER A 114 -9.78 -4.23 -5.17
CA SER A 114 -8.60 -3.85 -4.41
C SER A 114 -7.37 -4.60 -4.88
N ALA A 115 -6.26 -3.90 -5.00
CA ALA A 115 -4.96 -4.53 -5.18
C ALA A 115 -4.45 -5.17 -3.87
N THR A 116 -4.95 -4.69 -2.73
CA THR A 116 -4.55 -5.11 -1.38
C THR A 116 -5.78 -5.27 -0.50
N PRO A 117 -6.49 -6.40 -0.57
CA PRO A 117 -7.80 -6.58 0.05
C PRO A 117 -7.79 -6.54 1.59
N GLY A 118 -6.63 -6.70 2.22
CA GLY A 118 -6.45 -6.54 3.67
C GLY A 118 -5.15 -7.16 4.16
N ASP A 119 -4.53 -6.50 5.14
CA ASP A 119 -3.27 -6.94 5.78
C ASP A 119 -3.55 -7.85 7.00
N THR A 120 -4.70 -7.66 7.62
CA THR A 120 -5.14 -8.39 8.82
C THR A 120 -6.54 -8.93 8.65
N TRP A 121 -6.90 -9.93 9.47
CA TRP A 121 -8.27 -10.46 9.44
C TRP A 121 -9.33 -9.45 9.86
N GLN A 122 -8.96 -8.38 10.59
CA GLN A 122 -9.88 -7.29 10.89
C GLN A 122 -10.35 -6.55 9.64
N ASP A 123 -9.49 -6.44 8.64
CA ASP A 123 -9.80 -5.72 7.41
C ASP A 123 -10.87 -6.44 6.58
N TYR A 124 -11.01 -7.75 6.77
CA TYR A 124 -12.03 -8.57 6.11
C TYR A 124 -13.39 -8.57 6.84
N ILE A 125 -13.49 -8.08 8.08
CA ILE A 125 -14.73 -8.16 8.85
C ILE A 125 -15.93 -7.56 8.10
N PRO A 126 -15.85 -6.35 7.52
CA PRO A 126 -16.98 -5.77 6.81
C PRO A 126 -17.42 -6.61 5.60
N VAL A 127 -16.47 -7.13 4.85
CA VAL A 127 -16.73 -7.96 3.68
C VAL A 127 -17.32 -9.31 4.07
N PHE A 128 -16.85 -9.91 5.14
CA PHE A 128 -17.41 -11.15 5.68
C PHE A 128 -18.85 -10.97 6.18
N ILE A 129 -19.16 -9.85 6.82
CA ILE A 129 -20.52 -9.50 7.22
C ILE A 129 -21.39 -9.27 6.00
N ALA A 130 -20.89 -8.54 4.98
CA ALA A 130 -21.62 -8.27 3.74
C ALA A 130 -21.97 -9.56 2.97
N ASN A 131 -21.15 -10.60 3.09
CA ASN A 131 -21.38 -11.91 2.51
C ASN A 131 -22.18 -12.86 3.43
N GLY A 132 -22.67 -12.38 4.58
CA GLY A 132 -23.48 -13.16 5.50
C GLY A 132 -22.75 -14.22 6.32
N PHE A 133 -21.41 -14.21 6.35
CA PHE A 133 -20.62 -15.19 7.13
C PHE A 133 -20.68 -14.92 8.63
N TYR A 134 -20.87 -13.69 9.01
CA TYR A 134 -21.05 -13.23 10.40
C TYR A 134 -22.18 -12.23 10.49
N ARG A 135 -22.90 -12.23 11.61
CA ARG A 135 -24.01 -11.32 11.86
C ARG A 135 -23.54 -9.87 12.03
N ASN A 136 -22.44 -9.70 12.74
CA ASN A 136 -21.86 -8.40 13.07
C ASN A 136 -20.38 -8.56 13.50
N LYS A 137 -19.72 -7.44 13.83
CA LYS A 137 -18.33 -7.42 14.28
C LYS A 137 -18.12 -8.25 15.56
N THR A 138 -19.04 -8.17 16.52
CA THR A 138 -18.93 -8.92 17.79
C THR A 138 -18.93 -10.41 17.54
N ASP A 139 -19.82 -10.90 16.69
CA ASP A 139 -19.89 -12.31 16.30
C ASP A 139 -18.55 -12.82 15.71
N PHE A 140 -17.87 -12.02 14.88
CA PHE A 140 -16.53 -12.35 14.39
C PHE A 140 -15.49 -12.34 15.52
N VAL A 141 -15.51 -11.29 16.34
CA VAL A 141 -14.53 -11.09 17.43
C VAL A 141 -14.58 -12.25 18.41
N ASP A 142 -15.77 -12.64 18.84
CA ASP A 142 -15.98 -13.72 19.80
C ASP A 142 -15.48 -15.08 19.28
N GLN A 143 -15.59 -15.30 17.96
CA GLN A 143 -15.15 -16.55 17.34
C GLN A 143 -13.66 -16.60 17.02
N HIS A 144 -13.01 -15.45 16.78
CA HIS A 144 -11.69 -15.46 16.16
C HIS A 144 -10.61 -14.62 16.85
N VAL A 145 -10.95 -13.55 17.57
CA VAL A 145 -9.95 -12.64 18.10
C VAL A 145 -9.40 -13.14 19.44
N ILE A 146 -8.08 -13.05 19.56
CA ILE A 146 -7.37 -13.27 20.83
C ILE A 146 -6.79 -11.92 21.22
N TYR A 147 -7.18 -11.43 22.40
CA TYR A 147 -6.64 -10.17 22.93
C TYR A 147 -5.43 -10.44 23.82
N ASP A 148 -4.48 -9.51 23.79
CA ASP A 148 -3.37 -9.46 24.74
C ASP A 148 -3.91 -9.02 26.11
N TRP A 149 -4.00 -9.96 27.07
CA TRP A 149 -4.50 -9.69 28.41
C TRP A 149 -3.58 -8.78 29.26
N ARG A 150 -2.32 -8.60 28.82
CA ARG A 150 -1.34 -7.70 29.48
C ARG A 150 -1.44 -6.27 29.02
N ALA A 151 -2.13 -6.02 27.93
CA ALA A 151 -2.25 -4.67 27.36
C ALA A 151 -3.26 -3.83 28.16
N LYS A 152 -2.92 -2.59 28.46
CA LYS A 152 -3.81 -1.63 29.16
C LYS A 152 -5.09 -1.35 28.36
N TYR A 153 -5.06 -1.49 27.04
CA TYR A 153 -6.20 -1.31 26.13
C TYR A 153 -6.38 -2.58 25.28
N PRO A 154 -7.59 -2.84 24.76
CA PRO A 154 -7.83 -4.01 23.91
C PRO A 154 -6.88 -4.04 22.71
N LYS A 155 -5.88 -4.90 22.76
CA LYS A 155 -4.89 -5.12 21.71
C LYS A 155 -5.00 -6.55 21.22
N ILE A 156 -5.13 -6.72 19.92
CA ILE A 156 -5.18 -8.04 19.32
C ILE A 156 -3.78 -8.64 19.35
N ASP A 157 -3.67 -9.81 19.96
CA ASP A 157 -2.45 -10.63 19.98
C ASP A 157 -2.44 -11.63 18.82
N GLY A 158 -3.60 -12.17 18.46
CA GLY A 158 -3.70 -13.15 17.40
C GLY A 158 -5.14 -13.50 17.02
N TYR A 159 -5.26 -14.54 16.20
CA TYR A 159 -6.54 -15.07 15.74
C TYR A 159 -6.59 -16.57 15.89
N ARG A 160 -7.73 -17.09 16.34
CA ARG A 160 -8.05 -18.53 16.37
C ARG A 160 -8.84 -18.94 15.14
N ASN A 161 -8.86 -20.24 14.84
CA ASN A 161 -9.61 -20.80 13.71
C ASN A 161 -9.24 -20.16 12.36
N THR A 162 -7.98 -19.81 12.15
CA THR A 162 -7.49 -19.13 10.93
C THR A 162 -7.72 -19.94 9.66
N GLY A 163 -7.73 -21.28 9.75
CA GLY A 163 -8.09 -22.13 8.60
C GLY A 163 -9.52 -21.91 8.10
N ARG A 164 -10.49 -21.58 8.99
CA ARG A 164 -11.84 -21.17 8.58
C ARG A 164 -11.81 -19.83 7.88
N LEU A 165 -11.08 -18.86 8.41
CA LEU A 165 -10.96 -17.52 7.82
C LEU A 165 -10.35 -17.57 6.42
N ILE A 166 -9.33 -18.41 6.21
CA ILE A 166 -8.72 -18.65 4.90
C ILE A 166 -9.78 -19.18 3.93
N ARG A 167 -10.52 -20.23 4.29
CA ARG A 167 -11.57 -20.80 3.43
C ARG A 167 -12.68 -19.80 3.10
N LEU A 168 -13.08 -18.96 4.05
CA LEU A 168 -14.10 -17.93 3.80
C LEU A 168 -13.58 -16.84 2.87
N ARG A 169 -12.33 -16.41 3.05
CA ARG A 169 -11.69 -15.46 2.13
C ARG A 169 -11.62 -16.04 0.71
N ASP A 170 -11.16 -17.27 0.57
CA ASP A 170 -10.96 -17.90 -0.73
C ASP A 170 -12.28 -18.15 -1.49
N LYS A 171 -13.42 -18.17 -0.78
CA LYS A 171 -14.76 -18.21 -1.41
C LYS A 171 -15.16 -16.91 -2.10
N ILE A 172 -14.68 -15.79 -1.61
CA ILE A 172 -15.12 -14.45 -2.06
C ILE A 172 -14.02 -13.67 -2.78
N LEU A 173 -12.76 -14.07 -2.61
CA LEU A 173 -11.63 -13.44 -3.26
C LEU A 173 -11.40 -14.08 -4.63
N VAL A 174 -11.64 -13.30 -5.66
CA VAL A 174 -11.27 -13.68 -7.03
C VAL A 174 -9.90 -13.06 -7.31
N ASN A 175 -8.89 -13.91 -7.42
CA ASN A 175 -7.60 -13.48 -7.93
C ASN A 175 -7.71 -13.38 -9.45
N MET A 176 -7.45 -12.19 -9.98
CA MET A 176 -7.36 -12.03 -11.43
C MET A 176 -5.96 -12.47 -11.84
N ASP A 177 -5.88 -13.56 -12.60
CA ASP A 177 -4.64 -14.08 -13.19
C ASP A 177 -4.20 -13.17 -14.34
N PHE A 178 -3.74 -11.97 -13.98
CA PHE A 178 -3.18 -11.05 -14.93
C PHE A 178 -1.65 -11.27 -14.99
N LYS A 179 -1.19 -11.79 -16.12
CA LYS A 179 0.26 -11.85 -16.40
C LYS A 179 0.72 -10.46 -16.85
N ARG A 180 1.51 -9.82 -16.04
CA ARG A 180 2.17 -8.57 -16.40
C ARG A 180 3.13 -8.84 -17.56
N GLN A 181 3.17 -7.91 -18.51
CA GLN A 181 4.16 -7.95 -19.60
C GLN A 181 5.50 -7.37 -19.17
N THR A 182 5.51 -6.70 -18.04
CA THR A 182 6.69 -6.06 -17.43
C THR A 182 7.46 -7.05 -16.56
N VAL A 183 8.77 -6.87 -16.51
CA VAL A 183 9.71 -7.55 -15.61
C VAL A 183 10.19 -6.54 -14.57
N SER A 184 9.95 -6.84 -13.29
CA SER A 184 10.37 -5.96 -12.19
C SER A 184 11.74 -6.39 -11.65
N HIS A 185 12.71 -5.50 -11.69
CA HIS A 185 14.04 -5.67 -11.12
C HIS A 185 14.12 -4.91 -9.80
N HIS A 186 14.29 -5.64 -8.71
CA HIS A 186 14.43 -5.05 -7.37
C HIS A 186 15.87 -5.19 -6.90
N GLU A 187 16.49 -4.07 -6.61
CA GLU A 187 17.88 -4.02 -6.13
C GLU A 187 17.96 -3.35 -4.77
N ASP A 188 18.72 -3.97 -3.86
CA ASP A 188 19.04 -3.40 -2.54
C ASP A 188 20.37 -2.62 -2.62
N VAL A 189 20.29 -1.30 -2.73
CA VAL A 189 21.45 -0.41 -2.71
C VAL A 189 21.92 -0.22 -1.27
N ARG A 190 23.14 -0.64 -0.98
CA ARG A 190 23.68 -0.59 0.37
C ARG A 190 24.28 0.77 0.68
N VAL A 191 23.81 1.35 1.79
CA VAL A 191 24.22 2.65 2.29
C VAL A 191 24.76 2.53 3.72
N SER A 192 25.58 3.48 4.11
CA SER A 192 26.14 3.57 5.46
C SER A 192 25.17 4.24 6.45
N TYR A 193 25.57 4.32 7.69
CA TYR A 193 24.92 5.11 8.74
C TYR A 193 25.89 5.33 9.90
N ASP A 194 25.66 6.36 10.70
CA ASP A 194 26.46 6.62 11.91
C ASP A 194 26.13 5.58 12.99
N ILE A 195 26.98 4.55 13.07
CA ILE A 195 26.86 3.44 14.01
C ILE A 195 26.98 3.93 15.47
N SER A 196 27.84 4.91 15.73
CA SER A 196 28.04 5.44 17.08
C SER A 196 26.79 6.12 17.58
N LYS A 197 26.28 7.09 16.80
CA LYS A 197 25.05 7.82 17.11
C LYS A 197 23.83 6.89 17.23
N TYR A 198 23.73 5.90 16.35
CA TYR A 198 22.68 4.88 16.41
C TYR A 198 22.71 4.11 17.74
N LYS A 199 23.90 3.62 18.15
CA LYS A 199 24.09 2.90 19.42
C LYS A 199 23.84 3.79 20.63
N ASP A 200 24.25 5.04 20.57
CA ASP A 200 24.04 6.00 21.66
C ASP A 200 22.55 6.28 21.90
N ILE A 201 21.78 6.50 20.84
CA ILE A 201 20.31 6.67 20.95
C ILE A 201 19.65 5.39 21.48
N MET A 202 20.07 4.22 20.99
CA MET A 202 19.57 2.94 21.49
C MET A 202 19.82 2.74 22.98
N ARG A 203 20.95 3.19 23.50
CA ARG A 203 21.37 3.05 24.91
C ARG A 203 20.77 4.11 25.80
N SER A 204 20.95 5.38 25.43
CA SER A 204 20.59 6.54 26.26
C SER A 204 19.09 6.82 26.27
N ARG A 205 18.37 6.41 25.20
CA ARG A 205 16.97 6.80 24.99
C ARG A 205 16.78 8.32 24.95
N TRP A 206 17.76 9.04 24.44
CA TRP A 206 17.75 10.49 24.29
C TRP A 206 17.56 10.89 22.84
N ASN A 207 16.66 11.83 22.57
CA ASN A 207 16.45 12.39 21.24
C ASN A 207 17.38 13.62 21.08
N PRO A 208 18.47 13.51 20.30
CA PRO A 208 19.45 14.59 20.20
C PRO A 208 18.97 15.79 19.35
N TRP A 209 17.86 15.66 18.64
CA TRP A 209 17.31 16.77 17.83
C TRP A 209 16.26 17.58 18.59
N GLU A 210 15.60 16.98 19.58
CA GLU A 210 14.57 17.63 20.41
C GLU A 210 15.05 17.87 21.84
N ASP A 211 16.27 17.44 22.15
CA ASP A 211 16.93 17.55 23.47
C ASP A 211 16.05 17.06 24.63
N ARG A 212 15.44 15.88 24.46
CA ARG A 212 14.55 15.27 25.46
C ARG A 212 14.63 13.73 25.48
N PRO A 213 14.16 13.09 26.57
CA PRO A 213 14.04 11.64 26.63
C PRO A 213 13.06 11.10 25.57
N ILE A 214 13.35 9.90 25.05
CA ILE A 214 12.47 9.13 24.18
C ILE A 214 11.54 8.28 25.03
N GLU A 215 10.25 8.54 24.97
CA GLU A 215 9.25 7.89 25.83
C GLU A 215 8.56 6.69 25.17
N THR A 216 8.45 6.69 23.83
CA THR A 216 7.68 5.68 23.09
C THR A 216 8.54 4.89 22.11
N ALA A 217 8.03 3.70 21.74
CA ALA A 217 8.65 2.86 20.70
C ALA A 217 8.66 3.58 19.34
N ALA A 218 7.62 4.33 19.03
CA ALA A 218 7.52 5.10 17.79
C ALA A 218 8.59 6.19 17.72
N GLU A 219 8.77 6.98 18.79
CA GLU A 219 9.81 8.01 18.87
C GLU A 219 11.22 7.41 18.72
N LEU A 220 11.47 6.25 19.36
CA LEU A 220 12.74 5.59 19.19
C LEU A 220 12.98 5.18 17.73
N CYS A 221 11.99 4.55 17.10
CA CYS A 221 12.11 4.16 15.71
C CYS A 221 12.31 5.38 14.79
N MET A 222 11.62 6.50 15.06
CA MET A 222 11.81 7.75 14.32
C MET A 222 13.24 8.29 14.47
N ALA A 223 13.77 8.34 15.70
CA ALA A 223 15.13 8.81 15.97
C ALA A 223 16.17 7.92 15.27
N LEU A 224 16.04 6.60 15.35
CA LEU A 224 16.93 5.66 14.68
C LEU A 224 16.86 5.79 13.16
N ARG A 225 15.67 5.95 12.58
CA ARG A 225 15.51 6.21 11.15
C ARG A 225 16.11 7.55 10.73
N ARG A 226 16.03 8.57 11.57
CA ARG A 226 16.67 9.85 11.28
C ARG A 226 18.19 9.72 11.22
N VAL A 227 18.81 8.89 12.06
CA VAL A 227 20.25 8.58 11.93
C VAL A 227 20.55 7.88 10.60
N THR A 228 19.78 6.84 10.27
CA THR A 228 20.05 6.02 9.07
C THR A 228 19.72 6.74 7.77
N ASN A 229 18.64 7.53 7.74
CA ASN A 229 18.15 8.16 6.52
C ASN A 229 18.77 9.54 6.25
N SER A 230 19.47 10.13 7.24
CA SER A 230 20.22 11.38 7.05
C SER A 230 21.70 11.16 6.74
N ASP A 231 22.15 9.92 6.58
CA ASP A 231 23.52 9.62 6.22
C ASP A 231 23.80 10.05 4.77
N GLU A 232 24.93 10.71 4.55
CA GLU A 232 25.34 11.28 3.26
C GLU A 232 25.43 10.20 2.16
N SER A 233 25.76 8.96 2.51
CA SER A 233 25.82 7.86 1.55
C SER A 233 24.51 7.60 0.81
N ARG A 234 23.35 7.95 1.39
CA ARG A 234 22.05 7.89 0.70
C ARG A 234 21.93 8.95 -0.38
N ALA A 235 22.41 10.15 -0.11
CA ALA A 235 22.43 11.24 -1.06
C ALA A 235 23.34 10.91 -2.26
N VAL A 236 24.54 10.39 -1.98
CA VAL A 236 25.48 9.92 -2.99
C VAL A 236 24.85 8.82 -3.84
N ALA A 237 24.26 7.81 -3.23
CA ALA A 237 23.62 6.71 -3.95
C ALA A 237 22.45 7.17 -4.86
N VAL A 238 21.69 8.19 -4.45
CA VAL A 238 20.66 8.79 -5.31
C VAL A 238 21.29 9.42 -6.54
N LEU A 239 22.37 10.22 -6.38
CA LEU A 239 23.02 10.88 -7.50
C LEU A 239 23.66 9.88 -8.45
N GLU A 240 24.32 8.83 -7.95
CA GLU A 240 24.88 7.74 -8.77
C GLU A 240 23.79 7.04 -9.59
N LEU A 241 22.66 6.71 -8.99
CA LEU A 241 21.55 6.09 -9.72
C LEU A 241 20.96 7.00 -10.80
N LEU A 242 20.97 8.32 -10.60
CA LEU A 242 20.47 9.28 -11.59
C LEU A 242 21.40 9.47 -12.79
N GLU A 243 22.67 9.04 -12.72
CA GLU A 243 23.57 9.00 -13.88
C GLU A 243 23.07 8.00 -14.93
N ASP A 244 22.61 6.83 -14.47
CA ASP A 244 22.09 5.77 -15.35
C ASP A 244 20.58 5.93 -15.63
N HIS A 245 19.85 6.55 -14.70
CA HIS A 245 18.41 6.71 -14.74
C HIS A 245 18.01 8.19 -14.62
N PRO A 246 18.11 8.98 -15.69
CA PRO A 246 17.91 10.43 -15.63
C PRO A 246 16.46 10.84 -15.32
N LYS A 247 15.53 9.90 -15.35
CA LYS A 247 14.12 10.11 -14.98
C LYS A 247 13.75 9.14 -13.86
N ALA A 248 13.53 9.63 -12.66
CA ALA A 248 13.21 8.77 -11.53
C ALA A 248 12.14 9.36 -10.60
N ILE A 249 11.33 8.49 -10.05
CA ILE A 249 10.45 8.80 -8.91
C ILE A 249 11.19 8.41 -7.64
N ILE A 250 11.31 9.33 -6.69
CA ILE A 250 11.94 9.08 -5.40
C ILE A 250 10.88 9.10 -4.30
N PHE A 251 10.60 7.96 -3.69
CA PHE A 251 9.70 7.87 -2.55
C PHE A 251 10.44 8.10 -1.24
N TYR A 252 9.88 8.99 -0.41
CA TYR A 252 10.38 9.33 0.91
C TYR A 252 9.26 9.33 1.96
N SER A 253 9.63 9.31 3.27
CA SER A 253 8.66 9.24 4.39
C SER A 253 8.54 10.55 5.16
N TYR A 254 9.64 11.25 5.45
CA TYR A 254 9.71 12.35 6.42
C TYR A 254 10.19 13.65 5.78
N ASP A 255 9.79 14.77 6.36
CA ASP A 255 10.13 16.10 5.84
C ASP A 255 11.64 16.36 5.83
N TYR A 256 12.39 15.87 6.83
CA TYR A 256 13.86 15.97 6.81
C TYR A 256 14.51 15.21 5.64
N GLU A 257 13.89 14.12 5.16
CA GLU A 257 14.34 13.42 3.97
C GLU A 257 14.09 14.27 2.71
N LEU A 258 12.95 14.95 2.66
CA LEU A 258 12.63 15.89 1.59
C LEU A 258 13.62 17.06 1.55
N ASP A 259 13.98 17.61 2.72
CA ASP A 259 14.95 18.71 2.81
C ASP A 259 16.33 18.28 2.28
N ILE A 260 16.77 17.07 2.63
CA ILE A 260 17.99 16.48 2.06
C ILE A 260 17.86 16.34 0.55
N LEU A 261 16.78 15.73 0.06
CA LEU A 261 16.56 15.51 -1.35
C LEU A 261 16.51 16.83 -2.16
N ARG A 262 15.92 17.89 -1.61
CA ARG A 262 15.91 19.23 -2.23
C ARG A 262 17.30 19.87 -2.31
N SER A 263 18.16 19.56 -1.34
CA SER A 263 19.51 20.15 -1.24
C SER A 263 20.55 19.43 -2.10
N LEU A 264 20.20 18.32 -2.77
CA LEU A 264 21.15 17.59 -3.60
C LEU A 264 21.59 18.40 -4.81
N GLY A 265 22.85 18.29 -5.15
CA GLY A 265 23.43 18.85 -6.39
C GLY A 265 23.07 17.98 -7.60
N TYR A 266 21.82 18.02 -8.03
CA TYR A 266 21.38 17.27 -9.21
C TYR A 266 22.15 17.67 -10.48
N PRO A 267 22.30 16.76 -11.47
CA PRO A 267 22.88 17.09 -12.75
C PRO A 267 22.19 18.31 -13.41
N GLU A 268 22.98 19.10 -14.14
CA GLU A 268 22.45 20.31 -14.81
C GLU A 268 21.28 19.96 -15.75
N GLY A 269 20.23 20.78 -15.70
CA GLY A 269 19.02 20.60 -16.50
C GLY A 269 18.02 19.59 -15.91
N THR A 270 18.24 19.09 -14.70
CA THR A 270 17.28 18.20 -14.04
C THR A 270 16.08 19.00 -13.51
N GLU A 271 14.88 18.71 -14.00
CA GLU A 271 13.63 19.26 -13.46
C GLU A 271 13.25 18.55 -12.16
N ILE A 272 12.84 19.30 -11.12
CA ILE A 272 12.42 18.74 -9.85
C ILE A 272 10.98 19.12 -9.59
N ALA A 273 10.14 18.14 -9.34
CA ALA A 273 8.75 18.34 -8.91
C ALA A 273 8.41 17.49 -7.69
N GLU A 274 7.35 17.84 -6.99
CA GLU A 274 7.00 17.26 -5.70
C GLU A 274 5.53 16.89 -5.61
N TRP A 275 5.26 15.74 -4.95
CA TRP A 275 3.93 15.34 -4.53
C TRP A 275 3.96 14.96 -3.04
N ASN A 276 3.39 15.82 -2.21
CA ASN A 276 3.34 15.64 -0.76
C ASN A 276 2.08 16.30 -0.19
N GLY A 277 1.93 16.34 1.13
CA GLY A 277 0.77 16.94 1.79
C GLY A 277 0.53 18.43 1.52
N HIS A 278 1.51 19.14 0.95
CA HIS A 278 1.48 20.59 0.71
C HIS A 278 1.54 20.96 -0.76
N LYS A 279 2.19 20.13 -1.58
CA LYS A 279 2.39 20.38 -3.01
C LYS A 279 1.93 19.17 -3.82
N HIS A 280 1.19 19.43 -4.88
CA HIS A 280 0.73 18.44 -5.85
C HIS A 280 1.10 18.92 -7.27
N GLN A 281 2.39 18.87 -7.58
CA GLN A 281 2.89 19.26 -8.88
C GLN A 281 2.70 18.13 -9.89
N GLU A 282 2.56 18.47 -11.16
CA GLU A 282 2.52 17.48 -12.23
C GLU A 282 3.88 16.82 -12.43
N ILE A 283 3.89 15.62 -13.01
CA ILE A 283 5.12 14.90 -13.34
C ILE A 283 5.83 15.68 -14.45
N PRO A 284 7.15 15.98 -14.28
CA PRO A 284 7.88 16.68 -15.32
C PRO A 284 7.91 15.90 -16.63
N THR A 285 8.01 16.62 -17.75
CA THR A 285 8.00 16.04 -19.09
C THR A 285 9.36 16.12 -19.80
N GLY A 286 10.36 16.74 -19.18
CA GLY A 286 11.71 16.91 -19.73
C GLY A 286 12.48 15.60 -19.90
N ASP A 287 13.72 15.70 -20.37
CA ASP A 287 14.59 14.52 -20.58
C ASP A 287 15.27 14.06 -19.30
N LYS A 288 15.45 14.96 -18.35
CA LYS A 288 16.01 14.66 -17.03
C LYS A 288 15.09 15.23 -15.95
N TRP A 289 14.63 14.39 -15.06
CA TRP A 289 13.78 14.86 -13.98
C TRP A 289 13.76 13.91 -12.77
N VAL A 290 13.44 14.50 -11.63
CA VAL A 290 13.21 13.80 -10.37
C VAL A 290 11.85 14.20 -9.82
N TYR A 291 11.02 13.20 -9.48
CA TYR A 291 9.74 13.39 -8.86
C TYR A 291 9.77 12.92 -7.42
N LEU A 292 9.79 13.88 -6.48
CA LEU A 292 9.87 13.61 -5.04
C LEU A 292 8.48 13.34 -4.48
N VAL A 293 8.22 12.12 -4.05
CA VAL A 293 6.88 11.67 -3.65
C VAL A 293 6.87 11.20 -2.21
N GLN A 294 6.07 11.86 -1.37
CA GLN A 294 5.84 11.39 -0.01
C GLN A 294 4.90 10.18 -0.01
N TYR A 295 5.28 9.08 0.65
CA TYR A 295 4.49 7.85 0.67
C TYR A 295 3.03 8.07 1.10
N THR A 296 2.79 8.86 2.14
CA THR A 296 1.45 9.09 2.69
C THR A 296 0.52 9.84 1.75
N ALA A 297 1.06 10.72 0.92
CA ALA A 297 0.30 11.53 -0.02
C ALA A 297 0.26 10.93 -1.43
N GLY A 298 1.30 10.20 -1.84
CA GLY A 298 1.52 9.82 -3.22
C GLY A 298 1.56 8.34 -3.53
N CYS A 299 1.26 7.46 -2.57
CA CYS A 299 1.21 6.01 -2.89
C CYS A 299 -0.04 5.62 -3.69
N GLU A 300 -1.05 6.48 -3.78
CA GLU A 300 -2.32 6.19 -4.45
C GLU A 300 -2.72 7.35 -5.40
N GLY A 301 -3.60 7.06 -6.36
CA GLY A 301 -4.35 8.08 -7.09
C GLY A 301 -3.69 8.68 -8.33
N TRP A 302 -2.50 8.27 -8.74
CA TRP A 302 -1.85 8.73 -9.98
C TRP A 302 -1.01 7.62 -10.62
N ASN A 303 -0.62 7.80 -11.86
CA ASN A 303 0.17 6.84 -12.63
C ASN A 303 1.31 7.58 -13.35
N CYS A 304 2.44 6.91 -13.52
CA CYS A 304 3.54 7.39 -14.33
C CYS A 304 3.95 6.31 -15.32
N ILE A 305 3.96 6.67 -16.59
CA ILE A 305 4.42 5.80 -17.68
C ILE A 305 5.58 6.44 -18.45
N THR A 306 6.17 7.49 -17.91
CA THR A 306 7.27 8.26 -18.55
C THR A 306 8.63 7.95 -17.93
N THR A 307 8.68 7.05 -16.96
CA THR A 307 9.91 6.45 -16.43
C THR A 307 9.72 4.97 -16.14
N ASP A 308 10.81 4.24 -16.14
CA ASP A 308 10.94 2.85 -15.73
C ASP A 308 11.52 2.68 -14.32
N THR A 309 11.84 3.79 -13.62
CA THR A 309 12.66 3.76 -12.42
C THR A 309 12.00 4.39 -11.19
N ILE A 310 12.01 3.64 -10.09
CA ILE A 310 11.66 4.13 -8.75
C ILE A 310 12.83 3.92 -7.78
N ILE A 311 13.17 4.96 -7.03
CA ILE A 311 14.13 4.92 -5.93
C ILE A 311 13.34 5.04 -4.62
N PHE A 312 13.43 4.04 -3.77
CA PHE A 312 12.90 4.08 -2.41
C PHE A 312 13.99 4.60 -1.48
N TYR A 313 14.00 5.91 -1.24
CA TYR A 313 14.99 6.59 -0.40
C TYR A 313 14.98 6.03 1.03
N SER A 314 13.79 5.80 1.56
CA SER A 314 13.59 5.14 2.84
C SER A 314 12.55 4.03 2.75
N GLN A 315 12.63 3.03 3.63
CA GLN A 315 11.69 1.92 3.65
C GLN A 315 10.36 2.33 4.31
N GLN A 316 9.24 1.87 3.75
CA GLN A 316 7.91 2.07 4.32
C GLN A 316 7.58 0.97 5.35
N TYR A 317 6.82 1.30 6.40
CA TYR A 317 6.38 0.33 7.42
C TYR A 317 5.23 -0.57 6.93
N SER A 318 4.38 -0.05 6.07
CA SER A 318 3.22 -0.76 5.53
C SER A 318 3.56 -1.49 4.24
N TYR A 319 3.33 -2.80 4.22
CA TYR A 319 3.48 -3.61 3.01
C TYR A 319 2.54 -3.11 1.89
N LYS A 320 1.30 -2.75 2.26
CA LYS A 320 0.32 -2.20 1.33
C LYS A 320 0.84 -0.94 0.63
N VAL A 321 1.30 0.04 1.41
CA VAL A 321 1.80 1.32 0.89
C VAL A 321 3.02 1.10 0.01
N ALA A 322 3.97 0.25 0.41
CA ALA A 322 5.14 -0.09 -0.39
C ALA A 322 4.76 -0.73 -1.73
N THR A 323 3.79 -1.66 -1.73
CA THR A 323 3.30 -2.30 -2.95
C THR A 323 2.58 -1.32 -3.87
N GLN A 324 1.78 -0.42 -3.33
CA GLN A 324 1.07 0.60 -4.11
C GLN A 324 2.03 1.61 -4.72
N ALA A 325 3.07 2.02 -3.97
CA ALA A 325 4.12 2.89 -4.49
C ALA A 325 4.87 2.25 -5.66
N ALA A 326 5.27 0.97 -5.54
CA ALA A 326 5.89 0.24 -6.64
C ALA A 326 4.97 0.15 -7.88
N GLY A 327 3.66 0.01 -7.67
CA GLY A 327 2.68 -0.05 -8.75
C GLY A 327 2.48 1.26 -9.54
N ARG A 328 3.16 2.37 -9.21
CA ARG A 328 2.96 3.66 -9.91
C ARG A 328 3.48 3.64 -11.35
N ILE A 329 4.54 2.92 -11.63
CA ILE A 329 5.13 2.78 -12.98
C ILE A 329 4.71 1.49 -13.69
N ASP A 330 4.25 0.48 -12.94
CA ASP A 330 3.85 -0.82 -13.47
C ASP A 330 2.38 -0.79 -13.91
N ARG A 331 2.16 -0.27 -15.11
CA ARG A 331 0.84 -0.08 -15.71
C ARG A 331 0.71 -0.84 -17.02
N LEU A 332 -0.53 -1.20 -17.39
CA LEU A 332 -0.83 -1.87 -18.67
C LEU A 332 -0.34 -1.06 -19.88
N THR A 333 -0.35 0.26 -19.75
CA THR A 333 -0.01 1.19 -20.83
C THR A 333 1.46 1.65 -20.78
N THR A 334 2.27 1.13 -19.85
CA THR A 334 3.69 1.50 -19.79
C THR A 334 4.41 1.03 -21.06
N PRO A 335 5.25 1.87 -21.68
CA PRO A 335 6.05 1.46 -22.84
C PRO A 335 7.27 0.62 -22.45
N TYR A 336 7.60 0.55 -21.16
CA TYR A 336 8.77 -0.15 -20.66
C TYR A 336 8.46 -1.63 -20.39
N ARG A 337 9.40 -2.50 -20.77
CA ARG A 337 9.36 -3.91 -20.45
C ARG A 337 10.00 -4.20 -19.10
N ASP A 338 11.14 -3.57 -18.85
CA ASP A 338 11.91 -3.73 -17.63
C ASP A 338 11.70 -2.52 -16.72
N LEU A 339 11.35 -2.77 -15.45
CA LEU A 339 11.09 -1.75 -14.45
C LEU A 339 12.06 -1.91 -13.30
N ASN A 340 12.75 -0.83 -12.94
CA ASN A 340 13.83 -0.81 -11.98
C ASN A 340 13.37 -0.21 -10.63
N TYR A 341 13.62 -0.94 -9.56
CA TYR A 341 13.24 -0.56 -8.20
C TYR A 341 14.45 -0.63 -7.28
N TYR A 342 14.99 0.53 -6.93
CA TYR A 342 16.15 0.64 -6.05
C TYR A 342 15.73 0.92 -4.62
N HIS A 343 16.17 0.08 -3.69
CA HIS A 343 15.85 0.20 -2.27
C HIS A 343 17.09 0.60 -1.49
N LEU A 344 17.18 1.85 -1.03
CA LEU A 344 18.31 2.28 -0.21
C LEU A 344 18.16 1.69 1.20
N LYS A 345 19.11 0.85 1.59
CA LYS A 345 19.07 0.09 2.85
C LYS A 345 20.43 0.07 3.52
N SER A 346 20.45 0.33 4.81
CA SER A 346 21.65 0.12 5.65
C SER A 346 21.63 -1.25 6.34
N PHE A 347 22.72 -1.62 6.95
CA PHE A 347 22.80 -2.79 7.85
C PHE A 347 22.35 -2.47 9.28
N SER A 348 21.68 -1.34 9.50
CA SER A 348 21.13 -1.01 10.81
C SER A 348 20.03 -1.99 11.24
N GLY A 349 19.90 -2.19 12.53
CA GLY A 349 18.88 -3.10 13.08
C GLY A 349 17.45 -2.73 12.65
N ILE A 350 17.16 -1.42 12.49
CA ILE A 350 15.83 -0.98 12.09
C ILE A 350 15.55 -1.26 10.61
N ASP A 351 16.49 -0.98 9.70
CA ASP A 351 16.33 -1.25 8.26
C ASP A 351 16.18 -2.75 8.00
N LEU A 352 16.98 -3.58 8.68
CA LEU A 352 16.88 -5.04 8.57
C LEU A 352 15.53 -5.57 9.09
N ALA A 353 15.03 -5.01 10.20
CA ALA A 353 13.76 -5.43 10.76
C ALA A 353 12.55 -5.03 9.89
N ILE A 354 12.59 -3.83 9.28
CA ILE A 354 11.57 -3.39 8.32
C ILE A 354 11.61 -4.30 7.08
N SER A 355 12.79 -4.51 6.49
CA SER A 355 12.96 -5.40 5.32
C SER A 355 12.42 -6.81 5.59
N LYS A 356 12.72 -7.38 6.78
CA LYS A 356 12.22 -8.69 7.19
C LYS A 356 10.69 -8.73 7.36
N ALA A 357 10.08 -7.64 7.79
CA ALA A 357 8.61 -7.56 7.89
C ALA A 357 7.97 -7.52 6.50
N LEU A 358 8.48 -6.64 5.62
CA LEU A 358 7.97 -6.46 4.27
C LEU A 358 8.16 -7.73 3.41
N SER A 359 9.29 -8.42 3.51
CA SER A 359 9.52 -9.68 2.78
C SER A 359 8.52 -10.78 3.15
N LYS A 360 7.98 -10.73 4.37
CA LYS A 360 6.91 -11.62 4.85
C LYS A 360 5.51 -11.10 4.53
N LYS A 361 5.39 -10.06 3.72
CA LYS A 361 4.13 -9.36 3.41
C LYS A 361 3.39 -8.89 4.66
N LYS A 362 4.13 -8.36 5.64
CA LYS A 362 3.62 -7.88 6.93
C LYS A 362 4.08 -6.45 7.16
N ASN A 363 3.26 -5.71 7.91
CA ASN A 363 3.63 -4.39 8.37
C ASN A 363 4.70 -4.49 9.47
N PHE A 364 5.63 -3.54 9.48
CA PHE A 364 6.59 -3.40 10.55
C PHE A 364 5.89 -2.98 11.85
N ASN A 365 6.32 -3.54 12.97
CA ASN A 365 5.77 -3.24 14.28
C ASN A 365 6.85 -2.70 15.21
N GLU A 366 6.78 -1.41 15.50
CA GLU A 366 7.74 -0.66 16.31
C GLU A 366 7.88 -1.22 17.73
N GLY A 367 6.77 -1.53 18.39
CA GLY A 367 6.78 -2.10 19.74
C GLY A 367 7.46 -3.46 19.81
N LYS A 368 7.26 -4.33 18.80
CA LYS A 368 7.97 -5.62 18.72
C LYS A 368 9.46 -5.44 18.47
N PHE A 369 9.83 -4.48 17.62
CA PHE A 369 11.23 -4.17 17.35
C PHE A 369 11.94 -3.68 18.60
N VAL A 370 11.38 -2.73 19.31
CA VAL A 370 11.98 -2.17 20.55
C VAL A 370 12.04 -3.23 21.64
N GLY A 371 10.98 -4.04 21.82
CA GLY A 371 10.97 -5.12 22.79
C GLY A 371 12.01 -6.21 22.49
N TRP A 372 12.32 -6.46 21.21
CA TRP A 372 13.39 -7.39 20.82
C TRP A 372 14.78 -6.76 20.98
N ALA A 373 14.95 -5.52 20.59
CA ALA A 373 16.22 -4.80 20.65
C ALA A 373 16.68 -4.47 22.07
N THR A 374 15.77 -4.51 23.06
CA THR A 374 16.07 -4.26 24.49
C THR A 374 16.23 -5.52 25.31
N LYS A 375 15.98 -6.70 24.77
CA LYS A 375 16.33 -7.95 25.47
C LYS A 375 17.84 -8.01 25.64
N PRO A 376 18.35 -8.29 26.85
CA PRO A 376 19.75 -8.66 27.01
C PRO A 376 20.04 -9.81 26.05
N LEU A 377 21.17 -9.76 25.36
CA LEU A 377 21.68 -10.91 24.63
C LEU A 377 21.77 -12.06 25.64
N GLU A 378 20.89 -13.05 25.56
CA GLU A 378 21.12 -14.32 26.22
C GLU A 378 22.43 -14.84 25.65
N VAL A 379 23.50 -14.68 26.41
CA VAL A 379 24.79 -15.29 26.10
C VAL A 379 24.55 -16.79 26.19
N ASN A 380 24.51 -17.43 25.04
CA ASN A 380 24.36 -18.88 24.97
C ASN A 380 25.68 -19.50 25.44
N HIS A 381 25.77 -19.75 26.73
CA HIS A 381 26.96 -20.36 27.36
C HIS A 381 27.24 -21.80 26.88
N ASN A 382 26.42 -22.34 25.99
CA ASN A 382 26.52 -23.70 25.45
C ASN A 382 27.04 -23.78 24.00
N ALA A 383 27.65 -22.74 23.49
CA ALA A 383 28.37 -22.83 22.21
C ALA A 383 29.75 -23.46 22.50
N GLU A 384 29.88 -24.77 22.39
CA GLU A 384 31.18 -25.44 22.33
C GLU A 384 31.96 -24.88 21.10
N PRO A 385 33.28 -24.61 21.26
CA PRO A 385 34.09 -24.14 20.15
C PRO A 385 34.23 -25.29 19.12
N GLU A 386 33.83 -24.99 17.85
CA GLU A 386 34.08 -25.89 16.72
C GLU A 386 35.57 -26.20 16.64
N LYS A 387 35.92 -27.45 16.94
CA LYS A 387 37.26 -27.99 16.73
C LYS A 387 37.52 -28.05 15.21
N HIS A 388 38.37 -27.18 14.72
CA HIS A 388 38.95 -27.33 13.40
C HIS A 388 39.60 -28.71 13.23
N ARG A 389 38.93 -29.64 12.52
CA ARG A 389 39.57 -30.82 11.96
C ARG A 389 40.48 -30.36 10.84
N ARG A 390 41.76 -30.33 11.10
CA ARG A 390 42.80 -30.33 10.04
C ARG A 390 42.71 -31.66 9.31
N ALA A 391 42.46 -31.58 8.01
CA ALA A 391 42.65 -32.72 7.12
C ALA A 391 44.13 -32.98 6.98
N ALA A 392 44.55 -34.23 7.22
CA ALA A 392 45.80 -34.80 6.76
C ALA A 392 45.57 -35.45 5.39
#